data_108d350d06c30367a20509cc3b6318be
#
_entry.id   108d350d06c30367a20509cc3b6318be
#
_cell.length_a   1.000
_cell.length_b   1.000
_cell.length_c   1.000
_cell.angle_alpha   90.00
_cell.angle_beta   90.00
_cell.angle_gamma   90.00
#
_symmetry.space_group_name_H-M   'P 1'
#
loop_
_entity.id
_entity.type
_entity.pdbx_description
1 polymer ?
#
loop_
_entity_poly.entity_id
_entity_poly.type
_entity_poly.pdbx_seq_one_letter_code
_entity_poly.pdbx_strand_id
1 'polypeptide(L)'
;MTQSQERILFLNGTIAEESWFDDEVTPALFKEELNSGEGDITVWINSPGGDCVAAAQIYNMLMNYKGNVTVKIDGIAASAASVIAMAGNKVIVSPVSMIMIHNPATIAFGDTNEMQKAIAMLDEVKESIINAYEIKTGLSRAKLSHLMDGETWMDANSAIELGFADEIMQRNTQEDDIEVPKVSMTFSRASVTNSLIEKVAEKCRITQKANNEIASDSLLERLELIRNWR
;
A
#
# COMPACT_ATOMS: atom_id res chain seq x y z
N MET A 1 -34.60 19.64 3.15
CA MET A 1 -33.55 18.77 3.70
C MET A 1 -32.76 18.29 2.50
N THR A 2 -31.63 18.92 2.23
CA THR A 2 -30.69 18.50 1.19
C THR A 2 -30.11 17.16 1.62
N GLN A 3 -30.36 16.09 0.89
CA GLN A 3 -29.59 14.85 1.02
C GLN A 3 -28.14 15.24 0.77
N SER A 4 -27.30 15.17 1.79
CA SER A 4 -25.85 15.23 1.59
C SER A 4 -25.49 14.00 0.78
N GLN A 5 -25.05 14.21 -0.44
CA GLN A 5 -24.56 13.14 -1.30
C GLN A 5 -23.36 12.52 -0.60
N GLU A 6 -23.44 11.23 -0.25
CA GLU A 6 -22.35 10.49 0.35
C GLU A 6 -21.14 10.55 -0.57
N ARG A 7 -20.01 11.03 -0.06
CA ARG A 7 -18.77 11.11 -0.84
C ARG A 7 -18.05 9.77 -0.79
N ILE A 8 -17.56 9.34 -1.94
CA ILE A 8 -16.86 8.06 -2.09
C ILE A 8 -15.42 8.35 -2.50
N LEU A 9 -14.48 7.80 -1.74
CA LEU A 9 -13.06 7.81 -2.03
C LEU A 9 -12.58 6.39 -2.29
N PHE A 10 -11.61 6.22 -3.17
CA PHE A 10 -11.04 4.91 -3.50
C PHE A 10 -9.57 4.84 -3.09
N LEU A 11 -9.21 3.79 -2.36
CA LEU A 11 -7.85 3.43 -2.01
C LEU A 11 -7.53 2.09 -2.70
N ASN A 12 -7.19 2.17 -3.98
CA ASN A 12 -6.92 1.03 -4.83
C ASN A 12 -5.44 0.99 -5.22
N GLY A 13 -4.80 -0.18 -5.11
CA GLY A 13 -3.40 -0.35 -5.50
C GLY A 13 -2.41 -0.21 -4.36
N THR A 14 -1.14 -0.07 -4.69
CA THR A 14 -0.04 0.00 -3.72
C THR A 14 0.02 1.35 -3.04
N ILE A 15 0.29 1.37 -1.73
CA ILE A 15 0.50 2.60 -0.95
C ILE A 15 1.97 2.97 -1.05
N ALA A 16 2.27 4.21 -1.44
CA ALA A 16 3.62 4.71 -1.59
C ALA A 16 3.73 6.17 -1.12
N GLU A 17 4.92 6.62 -0.77
CA GLU A 17 5.20 8.01 -0.42
C GLU A 17 5.10 8.92 -1.66
N GLU A 18 5.57 8.41 -2.82
CA GLU A 18 5.52 9.09 -4.12
C GLU A 18 4.97 8.13 -5.19
N SER A 19 4.22 8.65 -6.16
CA SER A 19 3.75 7.85 -7.31
C SER A 19 4.80 7.87 -8.41
N TRP A 20 5.19 6.66 -8.86
CA TRP A 20 6.16 6.47 -9.93
C TRP A 20 5.54 5.93 -11.21
N PHE A 21 4.37 5.32 -11.12
CA PHE A 21 3.68 4.66 -12.23
C PHE A 21 2.24 5.14 -12.42
N ASP A 22 1.82 6.18 -11.67
CA ASP A 22 0.47 6.74 -11.66
C ASP A 22 -0.63 5.74 -11.22
N ASP A 23 -0.24 4.63 -10.59
CA ASP A 23 -1.14 3.60 -10.06
C ASP A 23 -1.01 3.41 -8.53
N GLU A 24 -0.14 4.20 -7.89
CA GLU A 24 0.04 4.17 -6.44
C GLU A 24 -0.86 5.19 -5.73
N VAL A 25 -1.31 4.81 -4.54
CA VAL A 25 -1.99 5.72 -3.62
C VAL A 25 -0.96 6.44 -2.76
N THR A 26 -0.88 7.76 -2.89
CA THR A 26 0.02 8.57 -2.08
C THR A 26 -0.74 9.42 -1.07
N PRO A 27 -0.13 9.79 0.08
CA PRO A 27 -0.75 10.69 1.04
C PRO A 27 -1.14 12.04 0.44
N ALA A 28 -0.37 12.54 -0.55
CA ALA A 28 -0.65 13.81 -1.20
C ALA A 28 -1.94 13.75 -2.04
N LEU A 29 -2.08 12.74 -2.90
CA LEU A 29 -3.28 12.52 -3.72
C LEU A 29 -4.50 12.25 -2.84
N PHE A 30 -4.35 11.39 -1.84
CA PHE A 30 -5.45 11.08 -0.92
C PHE A 30 -5.91 12.32 -0.15
N LYS A 31 -5.00 13.17 0.29
CA LYS A 31 -5.30 14.43 0.98
C LYS A 31 -6.08 15.41 0.09
N GLU A 32 -5.69 15.52 -1.17
CA GLU A 32 -6.39 16.38 -2.14
C GLU A 32 -7.83 15.91 -2.33
N GLU A 33 -8.05 14.62 -2.54
CA GLU A 33 -9.36 14.03 -2.69
C GLU A 33 -10.19 14.14 -1.40
N LEU A 34 -9.59 13.88 -0.24
CA LEU A 34 -10.25 14.01 1.06
C LEU A 34 -10.74 15.44 1.31
N ASN A 35 -9.97 16.45 0.91
CA ASN A 35 -10.30 17.86 1.11
C ASN A 35 -11.16 18.46 -0.01
N SER A 36 -11.52 17.71 -1.04
CA SER A 36 -12.33 18.21 -2.16
C SER A 36 -13.79 18.49 -1.80
N GLY A 37 -14.24 18.16 -0.59
CA GLY A 37 -15.59 18.41 -0.09
C GLY A 37 -15.73 18.14 1.41
N GLU A 38 -16.95 18.27 1.91
CA GLU A 38 -17.31 18.11 3.32
C GLU A 38 -18.39 17.02 3.48
N GLY A 39 -18.69 16.63 4.71
CA GLY A 39 -19.73 15.65 5.05
C GLY A 39 -19.15 14.25 5.32
N ASP A 40 -20.02 13.27 5.46
CA ASP A 40 -19.61 11.89 5.69
C ASP A 40 -18.98 11.28 4.42
N ILE A 41 -18.03 10.39 4.61
CA ILE A 41 -17.31 9.74 3.51
C ILE A 41 -17.36 8.22 3.62
N THR A 42 -17.35 7.58 2.46
CA THR A 42 -17.08 6.15 2.33
C THR A 42 -15.75 5.96 1.61
N VAL A 43 -14.82 5.24 2.24
CA VAL A 43 -13.53 4.87 1.67
C VAL A 43 -13.55 3.41 1.26
N TRP A 44 -13.50 3.15 -0.04
CA TRP A 44 -13.36 1.80 -0.58
C TRP A 44 -11.89 1.41 -0.63
N ILE A 45 -11.57 0.24 -0.07
CA ILE A 45 -10.19 -0.26 0.01
C ILE A 45 -10.06 -1.57 -0.75
N ASN A 46 -9.13 -1.56 -1.72
CA ASN A 46 -8.65 -2.74 -2.41
C ASN A 46 -7.13 -2.60 -2.64
N SER A 47 -6.34 -2.91 -1.62
CA SER A 47 -4.91 -2.63 -1.60
C SER A 47 -4.11 -3.75 -0.95
N PRO A 48 -2.99 -4.16 -1.55
CA PRO A 48 -2.04 -5.10 -0.94
C PRO A 48 -1.20 -4.46 0.18
N GLY A 49 -1.35 -3.15 0.42
CA GLY A 49 -0.52 -2.39 1.33
C GLY A 49 0.64 -1.68 0.62
N GLY A 50 1.74 -1.48 1.31
CA GLY A 50 2.91 -0.78 0.80
C GLY A 50 3.67 -0.08 1.91
N ASP A 51 4.01 1.20 1.73
CA ASP A 51 4.77 2.00 2.68
C ASP A 51 4.00 2.27 3.97
N CYS A 52 4.60 1.90 5.11
CA CYS A 52 3.99 2.04 6.43
C CYS A 52 3.89 3.50 6.88
N VAL A 53 4.81 4.38 6.47
CA VAL A 53 4.82 5.79 6.85
C VAL A 53 3.75 6.54 6.07
N ALA A 54 3.65 6.27 4.76
CA ALA A 54 2.57 6.79 3.93
C ALA A 54 1.19 6.36 4.44
N ALA A 55 1.06 5.08 4.83
CA ALA A 55 -0.18 4.58 5.43
C ALA A 55 -0.52 5.26 6.77
N ALA A 56 0.47 5.50 7.62
CA ALA A 56 0.26 6.22 8.88
C ALA A 56 -0.20 7.67 8.65
N GLN A 57 0.27 8.33 7.61
CA GLN A 57 -0.21 9.67 7.23
C GLN A 57 -1.68 9.62 6.81
N ILE A 58 -2.06 8.68 5.95
CA ILE A 58 -3.46 8.51 5.50
C ILE A 58 -4.37 8.14 6.69
N TYR A 59 -3.94 7.22 7.55
CA TYR A 59 -4.64 6.87 8.79
C TYR A 59 -4.94 8.12 9.63
N ASN A 60 -3.93 8.96 9.87
CA ASN A 60 -4.09 10.18 10.66
C ASN A 60 -5.01 11.22 9.97
N MET A 61 -5.00 11.31 8.63
CA MET A 61 -5.93 12.17 7.91
C MET A 61 -7.38 11.74 8.14
N LEU A 62 -7.66 10.44 8.09
CA LEU A 62 -8.98 9.88 8.36
C LEU A 62 -9.40 10.06 9.82
N MET A 63 -8.48 9.81 10.77
CA MET A 63 -8.74 10.01 12.21
C MET A 63 -9.06 11.47 12.58
N ASN A 64 -8.48 12.43 11.84
CA ASN A 64 -8.71 13.87 12.03
C ASN A 64 -9.87 14.41 11.17
N TYR A 65 -10.49 13.57 10.35
CA TYR A 65 -11.59 14.00 9.50
C TYR A 65 -12.83 14.35 10.33
N LYS A 66 -13.53 15.44 9.97
CA LYS A 66 -14.66 15.97 10.77
C LYS A 66 -15.97 15.20 10.58
N GLY A 67 -16.13 14.56 9.41
CA GLY A 67 -17.31 13.71 9.11
C GLY A 67 -17.11 12.28 9.60
N ASN A 68 -18.16 11.45 9.47
CA ASN A 68 -18.03 10.02 9.69
C ASN A 68 -17.27 9.37 8.52
N VAL A 69 -16.39 8.45 8.86
CA VAL A 69 -15.62 7.65 7.91
C VAL A 69 -16.13 6.23 7.93
N THR A 70 -16.77 5.81 6.85
CA THR A 70 -17.12 4.40 6.63
C THR A 70 -16.08 3.79 5.71
N VAL A 71 -15.39 2.75 6.17
CA VAL A 71 -14.47 1.98 5.33
C VAL A 71 -15.21 0.78 4.78
N LYS A 72 -15.10 0.52 3.48
CA LYS A 72 -15.62 -0.67 2.81
C LYS A 72 -14.48 -1.42 2.12
N ILE A 73 -14.32 -2.69 2.46
CA ILE A 73 -13.31 -3.57 1.86
C ILE A 73 -14.02 -4.51 0.90
N ASP A 74 -13.80 -4.32 -0.40
CA ASP A 74 -14.45 -5.11 -1.45
C ASP A 74 -13.57 -6.21 -2.05
N GLY A 75 -12.26 -6.07 -1.95
CA GLY A 75 -11.29 -7.07 -2.36
C GLY A 75 -10.36 -7.44 -1.21
N ILE A 76 -9.35 -6.62 -0.95
CA ILE A 76 -8.36 -6.88 0.09
C ILE A 76 -7.93 -5.59 0.80
N ALA A 77 -7.73 -5.69 2.10
CA ALA A 77 -6.98 -4.71 2.89
C ALA A 77 -5.81 -5.42 3.57
N ALA A 78 -4.64 -5.44 2.93
CA ALA A 78 -3.49 -6.16 3.45
C ALA A 78 -2.39 -5.22 3.95
N SER A 79 -1.65 -5.67 4.98
CA SER A 79 -0.46 -4.96 5.46
C SER A 79 -0.78 -3.50 5.83
N ALA A 80 -0.08 -2.53 5.26
CA ALA A 80 -0.30 -1.09 5.48
C ALA A 80 -1.74 -0.62 5.19
N ALA A 81 -2.45 -1.25 4.24
CA ALA A 81 -3.85 -0.93 3.96
C ALA A 81 -4.80 -1.36 5.09
N SER A 82 -4.48 -2.44 5.79
CA SER A 82 -5.26 -2.85 6.97
C SER A 82 -5.13 -1.85 8.12
N VAL A 83 -3.99 -1.18 8.25
CA VAL A 83 -3.80 -0.09 9.22
C VAL A 83 -4.72 1.08 8.90
N ILE A 84 -4.76 1.50 7.62
CA ILE A 84 -5.65 2.59 7.18
C ILE A 84 -7.12 2.24 7.45
N ALA A 85 -7.52 0.99 7.20
CA ALA A 85 -8.88 0.55 7.45
C ALA A 85 -9.32 0.75 8.92
N MET A 86 -8.40 0.66 9.86
CA MET A 86 -8.68 0.85 11.29
C MET A 86 -9.03 2.30 11.67
N ALA A 87 -8.82 3.26 10.78
CA ALA A 87 -9.23 4.65 10.99
C ALA A 87 -10.75 4.87 10.78
N GLY A 88 -11.45 3.91 10.20
CA GLY A 88 -12.89 4.00 9.98
C GLY A 88 -13.70 3.98 11.28
N ASN A 89 -14.67 4.90 11.39
CA ASN A 89 -15.68 4.82 12.44
C ASN A 89 -16.46 3.50 12.31
N LYS A 90 -16.70 3.07 11.07
CA LYS A 90 -17.29 1.79 10.72
C LYS A 90 -16.47 1.12 9.62
N VAL A 91 -16.18 -0.16 9.80
CA VAL A 91 -15.47 -1.01 8.81
C VAL A 91 -16.42 -2.12 8.35
N ILE A 92 -16.71 -2.14 7.06
CA ILE A 92 -17.64 -3.09 6.43
C ILE A 92 -16.82 -3.93 5.44
N VAL A 93 -16.90 -5.25 5.57
CA VAL A 93 -16.19 -6.19 4.70
C VAL A 93 -17.15 -6.89 3.74
N SER A 94 -16.75 -7.05 2.49
CA SER A 94 -17.48 -7.92 1.55
C SER A 94 -17.42 -9.37 2.01
N PRO A 95 -18.45 -10.20 1.75
CA PRO A 95 -18.43 -11.63 2.11
C PRO A 95 -17.23 -12.41 1.54
N VAL A 96 -16.61 -11.89 0.48
CA VAL A 96 -15.48 -12.51 -0.22
C VAL A 96 -14.18 -11.71 -0.11
N SER A 97 -14.18 -10.60 0.63
CA SER A 97 -12.98 -9.81 0.86
C SER A 97 -12.12 -10.39 1.98
N MET A 98 -10.89 -9.94 2.04
CA MET A 98 -9.90 -10.41 3.01
C MET A 98 -9.19 -9.24 3.68
N ILE A 99 -8.82 -9.45 4.94
CA ILE A 99 -7.88 -8.57 5.66
C ILE A 99 -6.63 -9.40 5.97
N MET A 100 -5.44 -8.80 5.83
CA MET A 100 -4.19 -9.45 6.22
C MET A 100 -3.34 -8.51 7.07
N ILE A 101 -2.83 -9.07 8.16
CA ILE A 101 -1.89 -8.38 9.06
C ILE A 101 -0.61 -9.19 9.21
N HIS A 102 0.52 -8.49 9.21
CA HIS A 102 1.84 -9.09 9.39
C HIS A 102 2.84 -8.09 9.96
N ASN A 103 4.03 -8.57 10.31
CA ASN A 103 5.13 -7.70 10.75
C ASN A 103 5.62 -6.81 9.61
N PRO A 104 6.04 -5.56 9.92
CA PRO A 104 6.70 -4.70 8.93
C PRO A 104 7.98 -5.36 8.44
N ALA A 105 8.36 -5.04 7.20
CA ALA A 105 9.59 -5.52 6.59
C ALA A 105 10.29 -4.39 5.85
N THR A 106 11.62 -4.45 5.82
CA THR A 106 12.45 -3.51 5.07
C THR A 106 13.61 -4.22 4.40
N ILE A 107 14.30 -3.51 3.52
CA ILE A 107 15.57 -3.92 2.94
C ILE A 107 16.63 -2.96 3.50
N ALA A 108 17.68 -3.49 4.11
CA ALA A 108 18.78 -2.71 4.65
C ALA A 108 20.10 -3.17 4.07
N PHE A 109 21.01 -2.23 3.86
CA PHE A 109 22.36 -2.47 3.38
C PHE A 109 23.36 -1.77 4.32
N GLY A 110 24.48 -2.39 4.59
CA GLY A 110 25.52 -1.80 5.41
C GLY A 110 26.22 -2.81 6.32
N ASP A 111 26.89 -2.30 7.32
CA ASP A 111 27.57 -3.10 8.34
C ASP A 111 26.61 -3.60 9.44
N THR A 112 27.17 -4.24 10.45
CA THR A 112 26.41 -4.77 11.59
C THR A 112 25.61 -3.68 12.32
N ASN A 113 26.14 -2.47 12.41
CA ASN A 113 25.46 -1.38 13.10
C ASN A 113 24.22 -0.92 12.30
N GLU A 114 24.32 -0.84 10.97
CA GLU A 114 23.18 -0.49 10.11
C GLU A 114 22.09 -1.58 10.17
N MET A 115 22.46 -2.85 10.22
CA MET A 115 21.50 -3.95 10.42
C MET A 115 20.79 -3.83 11.77
N GLN A 116 21.50 -3.53 12.85
CA GLN A 116 20.91 -3.35 14.17
C GLN A 116 19.94 -2.16 14.22
N LYS A 117 20.29 -1.05 13.57
CA LYS A 117 19.38 0.10 13.44
C LYS A 117 18.11 -0.26 12.68
N ALA A 118 18.22 -1.00 11.59
CA ALA A 118 17.07 -1.46 10.82
C ALA A 118 16.14 -2.37 11.64
N ILE A 119 16.71 -3.28 12.45
CA ILE A 119 15.93 -4.13 13.36
C ILE A 119 15.19 -3.27 14.39
N ALA A 120 15.90 -2.35 15.07
CA ALA A 120 15.28 -1.48 16.06
C ALA A 120 14.16 -0.61 15.45
N MET A 121 14.36 -0.10 14.23
CA MET A 121 13.32 0.64 13.50
C MET A 121 12.09 -0.22 13.22
N LEU A 122 12.26 -1.48 12.78
CA LEU A 122 11.16 -2.39 12.52
C LEU A 122 10.37 -2.72 13.78
N ASP A 123 11.03 -2.85 14.92
CA ASP A 123 10.37 -3.06 16.22
C ASP A 123 9.47 -1.88 16.57
N GLU A 124 9.95 -0.63 16.43
CA GLU A 124 9.15 0.58 16.67
C GLU A 124 7.99 0.72 15.67
N VAL A 125 8.20 0.41 14.40
CA VAL A 125 7.12 0.40 13.39
C VAL A 125 6.06 -0.65 13.74
N LYS A 126 6.45 -1.83 14.20
CA LYS A 126 5.54 -2.87 14.66
C LYS A 126 4.68 -2.36 15.82
N GLU A 127 5.29 -1.76 16.83
CA GLU A 127 4.57 -1.20 17.97
C GLU A 127 3.59 -0.09 17.55
N SER A 128 3.98 0.75 16.60
CA SER A 128 3.11 1.79 16.02
C SER A 128 1.88 1.18 15.31
N ILE A 129 2.07 0.13 14.53
CA ILE A 129 0.98 -0.61 13.84
C ILE A 129 0.03 -1.24 14.87
N ILE A 130 0.58 -1.85 15.92
CA ILE A 130 -0.20 -2.46 17.02
C ILE A 130 -1.10 -1.42 17.70
N ASN A 131 -0.66 -0.17 17.85
CA ASN A 131 -1.49 0.90 18.42
C ASN A 131 -2.80 1.07 17.63
N ALA A 132 -2.74 1.13 16.30
CA ALA A 132 -3.92 1.27 15.46
C ALA A 132 -4.87 0.07 15.59
N TYR A 133 -4.32 -1.13 15.60
CA TYR A 133 -5.13 -2.36 15.77
C TYR A 133 -5.74 -2.46 17.16
N GLU A 134 -4.99 -2.13 18.22
CA GLU A 134 -5.48 -2.15 19.60
C GLU A 134 -6.64 -1.19 19.80
N ILE A 135 -6.55 0.04 19.28
CA ILE A 135 -7.61 1.05 19.34
C ILE A 135 -8.89 0.56 18.67
N LYS A 136 -8.80 -0.10 17.52
CA LYS A 136 -9.98 -0.56 16.78
C LYS A 136 -10.55 -1.84 17.34
N THR A 137 -9.69 -2.85 17.62
CA THR A 137 -10.15 -4.21 17.95
C THR A 137 -10.37 -4.43 19.45
N GLY A 138 -9.69 -3.66 20.30
CA GLY A 138 -9.65 -3.89 21.75
C GLY A 138 -8.87 -5.16 22.16
N LEU A 139 -8.19 -5.84 21.22
CA LEU A 139 -7.35 -6.99 21.52
C LEU A 139 -6.08 -6.57 22.27
N SER A 140 -5.55 -7.47 23.11
CA SER A 140 -4.28 -7.20 23.77
C SER A 140 -3.10 -7.14 22.79
N ARG A 141 -2.12 -6.29 23.09
CA ARG A 141 -0.88 -6.16 22.30
C ARG A 141 -0.19 -7.50 22.05
N ALA A 142 -0.14 -8.36 23.06
CA ALA A 142 0.46 -9.70 22.94
C ALA A 142 -0.31 -10.57 21.90
N LYS A 143 -1.64 -10.50 21.89
CA LYS A 143 -2.46 -11.21 20.91
C LYS A 143 -2.24 -10.64 19.49
N LEU A 144 -2.21 -9.32 19.35
CA LEU A 144 -1.96 -8.64 18.08
C LEU A 144 -0.56 -8.95 17.55
N SER A 145 0.48 -8.87 18.40
CA SER A 145 1.83 -9.26 18.03
C SER A 145 1.90 -10.70 17.52
N HIS A 146 1.24 -11.63 18.21
CA HIS A 146 1.21 -13.04 17.79
C HIS A 146 0.50 -13.24 16.44
N LEU A 147 -0.61 -12.53 16.21
CA LEU A 147 -1.30 -12.57 14.91
C LEU A 147 -0.42 -12.00 13.78
N MET A 148 0.31 -10.92 14.03
CA MET A 148 1.25 -10.33 13.07
C MET A 148 2.45 -11.26 12.81
N ASP A 149 2.99 -11.90 13.84
CA ASP A 149 4.10 -12.87 13.69
C ASP A 149 3.72 -14.05 12.80
N GLY A 150 2.44 -14.47 12.87
CA GLY A 150 1.88 -15.55 12.07
C GLY A 150 1.44 -15.15 10.66
N GLU A 151 1.56 -13.88 10.25
CA GLU A 151 0.97 -13.39 8.98
C GLU A 151 -0.50 -13.85 8.87
N THR A 152 -1.37 -13.22 9.66
CA THR A 152 -2.76 -13.68 9.78
C THR A 152 -3.63 -13.14 8.65
N TRP A 153 -4.24 -14.04 7.92
CA TRP A 153 -5.26 -13.79 6.92
C TRP A 153 -6.64 -14.01 7.52
N MET A 154 -7.53 -13.06 7.34
CA MET A 154 -8.89 -13.06 7.87
C MET A 154 -9.90 -12.96 6.74
N ASP A 155 -10.82 -13.89 6.69
CA ASP A 155 -12.06 -13.76 5.92
C ASP A 155 -13.02 -12.79 6.64
N ALA A 156 -14.18 -12.54 6.06
CA ALA A 156 -15.16 -11.61 6.62
C ALA A 156 -15.61 -11.98 8.05
N ASN A 157 -15.80 -13.27 8.34
CA ASN A 157 -16.24 -13.70 9.66
C ASN A 157 -15.13 -13.58 10.70
N SER A 158 -13.93 -14.02 10.37
CA SER A 158 -12.75 -13.90 11.24
C SER A 158 -12.41 -12.44 11.52
N ALA A 159 -12.56 -11.55 10.52
CA ALA A 159 -12.35 -10.12 10.70
C ALA A 159 -13.32 -9.50 11.71
N ILE A 160 -14.59 -9.91 11.70
CA ILE A 160 -15.58 -9.49 12.70
C ILE A 160 -15.27 -10.10 14.08
N GLU A 161 -14.98 -11.39 14.14
CA GLU A 161 -14.69 -12.08 15.41
C GLU A 161 -13.48 -11.45 16.13
N LEU A 162 -12.47 -11.04 15.38
CA LEU A 162 -11.28 -10.38 15.91
C LEU A 162 -11.42 -8.87 16.05
N GLY A 163 -12.55 -8.26 15.64
CA GLY A 163 -12.83 -6.83 15.79
C GLY A 163 -12.16 -5.94 14.74
N PHE A 164 -11.60 -6.51 13.66
CA PHE A 164 -11.05 -5.73 12.54
C PHE A 164 -12.14 -5.20 11.61
N ALA A 165 -13.34 -5.76 11.66
CA ALA A 165 -14.51 -5.30 10.95
C ALA A 165 -15.73 -5.26 11.86
N ASP A 166 -16.68 -4.40 11.52
CA ASP A 166 -17.92 -4.19 12.30
C ASP A 166 -19.11 -4.90 11.66
N GLU A 167 -19.11 -5.08 10.32
CA GLU A 167 -20.26 -5.63 9.58
C GLU A 167 -19.84 -6.31 8.29
N ILE A 168 -20.61 -7.32 7.87
CA ILE A 168 -20.49 -7.91 6.54
C ILE A 168 -21.46 -7.18 5.59
N MET A 169 -20.94 -6.78 4.43
CA MET A 169 -21.73 -6.11 3.39
C MET A 169 -22.90 -6.98 2.94
N GLN A 170 -24.08 -6.40 3.00
CA GLN A 170 -25.29 -7.05 2.50
C GLN A 170 -25.55 -6.59 1.06
N ARG A 171 -26.23 -7.44 0.29
CA ARG A 171 -26.62 -7.11 -1.08
C ARG A 171 -27.59 -5.92 -1.05
N ASN A 172 -27.16 -4.80 -1.61
CA ASN A 172 -28.08 -3.69 -1.88
C ASN A 172 -29.08 -4.13 -2.96
N THR A 173 -30.35 -3.98 -2.69
CA THR A 173 -31.42 -4.17 -3.69
C THR A 173 -31.63 -2.93 -4.56
N GLN A 174 -30.86 -1.87 -4.37
CA GLN A 174 -30.80 -0.68 -5.21
C GLN A 174 -29.56 -0.74 -6.08
N GLU A 175 -29.78 -0.76 -7.38
CA GLU A 175 -28.73 -0.77 -8.41
C GLU A 175 -28.08 0.61 -8.47
N ASP A 176 -26.90 0.74 -7.90
CA ASP A 176 -25.94 1.78 -8.29
C ASP A 176 -24.84 1.11 -9.10
N ASP A 177 -24.80 1.40 -10.40
CA ASP A 177 -23.74 0.96 -11.33
C ASP A 177 -22.43 1.67 -10.95
N ILE A 178 -21.65 1.05 -10.07
CA ILE A 178 -20.28 1.48 -9.79
C ILE A 178 -19.36 0.69 -10.73
N GLU A 179 -18.76 1.37 -11.72
CA GLU A 179 -17.69 0.80 -12.53
C GLU A 179 -16.47 0.50 -11.65
N VAL A 180 -16.19 -0.78 -11.40
CA VAL A 180 -15.04 -1.23 -10.64
C VAL A 180 -13.81 -1.34 -11.56
N PRO A 181 -12.71 -0.65 -11.28
CA PRO A 181 -11.47 -0.79 -12.05
C PRO A 181 -10.95 -2.23 -12.03
N LYS A 182 -10.54 -2.76 -13.18
CA LYS A 182 -9.98 -4.11 -13.29
C LYS A 182 -8.55 -4.13 -12.76
N VAL A 183 -8.34 -4.70 -11.58
CA VAL A 183 -7.01 -4.96 -11.03
C VAL A 183 -6.75 -6.46 -10.99
N SER A 184 -5.61 -6.89 -11.54
CA SER A 184 -5.16 -8.29 -11.45
C SER A 184 -4.32 -8.48 -10.20
N MET A 185 -4.68 -9.45 -9.35
CA MET A 185 -4.00 -9.68 -8.08
C MET A 185 -3.37 -11.06 -8.00
N THR A 186 -2.12 -11.11 -7.53
CA THR A 186 -1.42 -12.33 -7.15
C THR A 186 -1.12 -12.25 -5.66
N PHE A 187 -1.72 -13.14 -4.86
CA PHE A 187 -1.72 -13.06 -3.40
C PHE A 187 -0.55 -13.80 -2.78
N SER A 188 0.53 -13.11 -2.44
CA SER A 188 1.48 -13.50 -1.42
C SER A 188 2.37 -12.32 -1.05
N ARG A 189 2.95 -12.33 0.14
CA ARG A 189 3.98 -11.37 0.55
C ARG A 189 5.13 -11.32 -0.46
N ALA A 190 5.53 -12.48 -0.99
CA ALA A 190 6.51 -12.57 -2.06
C ALA A 190 6.06 -11.87 -3.35
N SER A 191 4.78 -11.96 -3.72
CA SER A 191 4.23 -11.30 -4.91
C SER A 191 4.23 -9.79 -4.79
N VAL A 192 3.85 -9.23 -3.64
CA VAL A 192 3.90 -7.77 -3.40
C VAL A 192 5.34 -7.28 -3.46
N THR A 193 6.26 -7.96 -2.77
CA THR A 193 7.68 -7.60 -2.77
C THR A 193 8.29 -7.75 -4.17
N ASN A 194 7.97 -8.83 -4.90
CA ASN A 194 8.47 -9.06 -6.24
C ASN A 194 7.89 -8.05 -7.24
N SER A 195 6.61 -7.68 -7.11
CA SER A 195 6.00 -6.64 -7.94
C SER A 195 6.69 -5.30 -7.77
N LEU A 196 7.01 -4.90 -6.52
CA LEU A 196 7.77 -3.69 -6.25
C LEU A 196 9.20 -3.77 -6.81
N ILE A 197 9.89 -4.91 -6.64
CA ILE A 197 11.23 -5.14 -7.17
C ILE A 197 11.21 -5.11 -8.71
N GLU A 198 10.21 -5.72 -9.35
CA GLU A 198 10.06 -5.69 -10.81
C GLU A 198 9.82 -4.27 -11.34
N LYS A 199 8.95 -3.48 -10.68
CA LYS A 199 8.70 -2.08 -11.02
C LYS A 199 9.97 -1.24 -10.90
N VAL A 200 10.74 -1.41 -9.82
CA VAL A 200 12.03 -0.73 -9.62
C VAL A 200 13.04 -1.17 -10.69
N ALA A 201 13.15 -2.48 -10.97
CA ALA A 201 14.06 -3.01 -11.97
C ALA A 201 13.71 -2.53 -13.39
N GLU A 202 12.43 -2.36 -13.71
CA GLU A 202 12.00 -1.83 -15.00
C GLU A 202 12.36 -0.35 -15.16
N LYS A 203 12.17 0.46 -14.12
CA LYS A 203 12.55 1.87 -14.11
C LYS A 203 14.07 2.08 -14.07
N CYS A 204 14.80 1.16 -13.45
CA CYS A 204 16.27 1.15 -13.43
C CYS A 204 16.89 0.48 -14.68
N ARG A 205 16.10 -0.07 -15.59
CA ARG A 205 16.61 -0.50 -16.91
C ARG A 205 17.14 0.74 -17.62
N ILE A 206 18.46 0.90 -17.55
CA ILE A 206 19.18 1.82 -18.41
C ILE A 206 18.93 1.30 -19.82
N THR A 207 18.09 1.99 -20.57
CA THR A 207 18.05 1.81 -22.03
C THR A 207 19.48 2.14 -22.48
N GLN A 208 20.29 1.12 -22.74
CA GLN A 208 21.54 1.34 -23.46
C GLN A 208 21.11 2.06 -24.75
N LYS A 209 21.35 3.39 -24.80
CA LYS A 209 21.35 4.09 -26.06
C LYS A 209 22.20 3.23 -26.99
N ALA A 210 21.61 2.82 -28.11
CA ALA A 210 22.30 2.08 -29.14
C ALA A 210 23.72 2.58 -29.25
N ASN A 211 24.70 1.71 -29.03
CA ASN A 211 26.10 2.02 -29.20
C ASN A 211 26.20 2.77 -30.52
N ASN A 212 26.72 3.98 -30.47
CA ASN A 212 27.28 4.56 -31.66
C ASN A 212 28.30 3.53 -32.17
N GLU A 213 27.95 2.83 -33.21
CA GLU A 213 28.91 2.04 -33.97
C GLU A 213 30.04 3.00 -34.29
N ILE A 214 31.17 2.86 -33.62
CA ILE A 214 32.40 3.54 -34.00
C ILE A 214 32.72 2.93 -35.33
N ALA A 215 32.52 3.71 -36.39
CA ALA A 215 32.80 3.24 -37.74
C ALA A 215 34.21 2.67 -37.75
N SER A 216 34.36 1.43 -38.20
CA SER A 216 35.63 0.71 -38.27
C SER A 216 36.74 1.53 -38.97
N ASP A 217 36.35 2.40 -39.90
CA ASP A 217 37.19 3.33 -40.60
C ASP A 217 37.94 4.31 -39.69
N SER A 218 37.28 4.83 -38.64
CA SER A 218 37.93 5.73 -37.70
C SER A 218 38.95 5.04 -36.79
N LEU A 219 38.83 3.75 -36.55
CA LEU A 219 39.79 2.95 -35.80
C LEU A 219 40.99 2.58 -36.70
N LEU A 220 40.76 2.30 -37.99
CA LEU A 220 41.82 2.03 -38.97
C LEU A 220 42.68 3.29 -39.24
N GLU A 221 42.08 4.46 -39.37
CA GLU A 221 42.82 5.75 -39.49
C GLU A 221 43.70 6.02 -38.26
N ARG A 222 43.20 5.74 -37.07
CA ARG A 222 44.02 5.89 -35.82
C ARG A 222 45.16 4.89 -35.77
N LEU A 223 44.97 3.66 -36.24
CA LEU A 223 46.01 2.63 -36.34
C LEU A 223 47.11 3.01 -37.38
N GLU A 224 46.71 3.59 -38.51
CA GLU A 224 47.68 4.10 -39.52
C GLU A 224 48.51 5.27 -39.00
N LEU A 225 47.90 6.21 -38.24
CA LEU A 225 48.62 7.29 -37.61
C LEU A 225 49.67 6.80 -36.62
N ILE A 226 49.38 5.77 -35.83
CA ILE A 226 50.33 5.16 -34.88
C ILE A 226 51.46 4.42 -35.62
N ARG A 227 51.14 3.79 -36.73
CA ARG A 227 52.13 3.04 -37.54
C ARG A 227 53.14 3.94 -38.24
N ASN A 228 52.73 5.17 -38.60
CA ASN A 228 53.61 6.14 -39.26
C ASN A 228 54.45 7.02 -38.29
N TRP A 229 54.39 6.73 -36.98
CA TRP A 229 55.15 7.40 -35.93
C TRP A 229 56.40 6.60 -35.49
N ARG A 230 56.93 5.66 -36.34
CA ARG A 230 58.19 4.97 -36.14
C ARG A 230 59.22 5.38 -37.17
#